data_e76ab22c9b84616d2d6250e376cefd93
#
_entry.id   e76ab22c9b84616d2d6250e376cefd93
#
_cell.length_a   1.000
_cell.length_b   1.000
_cell.length_c   1.000
_cell.angle_alpha   90.00
_cell.angle_beta   90.00
_cell.angle_gamma   90.00
#
_symmetry.space_group_name_H-M   'P 1'
#
loop_
_entity.id
_entity.type
_entity.pdbx_description
1 polymer ?
#
loop_
_entity_poly.entity_id
_entity_poly.type
_entity_poly.pdbx_seq_one_letter_code
_entity_poly.pdbx_strand_id
1 'polypeptide(L)'
;MKKHFFNATFWALLSLALWTTGCSDDDGYSDVDGQIPTMTLVTDHIESGAGHRFTIEGSLADQDGIVSVNLQCADLYLNKTIDLVEIYGAPQTEYELSYSYDLKRDEIGERFTVKVTVTDVGGREVSQDVLITMDGDFENPTFTIAPGKEVTVLIKDETKFNLNFTVKDDRILDYVLIEIPGVEGFESRRIEAGGQSTLSFTEKIILPNEVKSYDVTLTAVDARGNQTVTNLSLIHISEPTRH
;
A
#
# COMPACT_ATOMS: atom_id res chain seq x y z
N MET A 1 -60.22 3.12 62.93
CA MET A 1 -61.67 3.40 62.80
C MET A 1 -61.93 4.10 61.45
N LYS A 2 -62.89 3.54 60.69
CA LYS A 2 -63.65 4.11 59.54
C LYS A 2 -62.81 4.47 58.30
N LYS A 3 -62.84 3.71 57.21
CA LYS A 3 -63.91 3.42 56.18
C LYS A 3 -64.39 4.70 55.48
N HIS A 4 -64.17 4.77 54.18
CA HIS A 4 -65.21 4.80 53.10
C HIS A 4 -64.51 5.13 51.77
N PHE A 5 -64.57 4.27 50.75
CA PHE A 5 -65.57 4.03 49.69
C PHE A 5 -65.48 5.01 48.51
N PHE A 6 -65.12 4.41 47.39
CA PHE A 6 -65.68 4.43 46.01
C PHE A 6 -66.23 5.76 45.45
N ASN A 7 -65.74 6.13 44.27
CA ASN A 7 -66.63 6.18 43.09
C ASN A 7 -65.83 6.21 41.77
N ALA A 8 -66.16 5.23 40.94
CA ALA A 8 -65.78 5.19 39.54
C ALA A 8 -66.70 6.09 38.73
N THR A 9 -66.16 6.93 37.88
CA THR A 9 -66.94 7.57 36.82
C THR A 9 -66.26 7.35 35.51
N PHE A 10 -66.90 6.54 34.72
CA PHE A 10 -66.64 6.13 33.33
C PHE A 10 -66.96 7.35 32.45
N TRP A 11 -65.92 7.87 31.75
CA TRP A 11 -66.12 8.79 30.60
C TRP A 11 -65.53 8.13 29.37
N ALA A 12 -66.44 7.60 28.53
CA ALA A 12 -66.16 7.22 27.16
C ALA A 12 -65.99 8.49 26.33
N LEU A 13 -64.80 8.75 25.84
CA LEU A 13 -64.55 9.73 24.81
C LEU A 13 -64.32 9.02 23.47
N LEU A 14 -65.25 9.28 22.60
CA LEU A 14 -65.34 8.92 21.20
C LEU A 14 -64.13 9.50 20.45
N SER A 15 -63.16 8.68 20.14
CA SER A 15 -62.03 9.05 19.29
C SER A 15 -62.47 9.01 17.83
N LEU A 16 -62.66 10.20 17.28
CA LEU A 16 -62.88 10.44 15.86
C LEU A 16 -61.55 10.11 15.12
N ALA A 17 -61.50 8.97 14.45
CA ALA A 17 -60.39 8.62 13.56
C ALA A 17 -60.45 9.51 12.34
N LEU A 18 -59.60 10.54 12.32
CA LEU A 18 -59.23 11.23 11.08
C LEU A 18 -58.33 10.29 10.28
N TRP A 19 -58.89 9.71 9.27
CA TRP A 19 -58.09 9.06 8.22
C TRP A 19 -57.49 10.18 7.37
N THR A 20 -56.25 10.53 7.65
CA THR A 20 -55.43 11.24 6.67
C THR A 20 -54.99 10.20 5.64
N THR A 21 -55.61 10.24 4.46
CA THR A 21 -55.03 9.62 3.28
C THR A 21 -53.79 10.43 2.93
N GLY A 22 -52.62 9.99 3.44
CA GLY A 22 -51.36 10.44 2.91
C GLY A 22 -51.27 9.95 1.47
N CYS A 23 -51.13 10.85 0.53
CA CYS A 23 -50.63 10.54 -0.78
C CYS A 23 -49.24 9.93 -0.55
N SER A 24 -49.07 8.64 -0.81
CA SER A 24 -47.80 8.09 -1.06
C SER A 24 -47.39 8.55 -2.45
N ASP A 25 -46.49 9.50 -2.55
CA ASP A 25 -45.71 9.65 -3.78
C ASP A 25 -44.89 8.36 -3.93
N ASP A 26 -45.41 7.46 -4.77
CA ASP A 26 -44.76 6.22 -5.13
C ASP A 26 -43.70 6.53 -6.18
N ASP A 27 -42.55 7.05 -5.71
CA ASP A 27 -41.34 7.29 -6.51
C ASP A 27 -40.52 6.00 -6.68
N GLY A 28 -41.10 4.86 -6.31
CA GLY A 28 -40.54 3.51 -6.61
C GLY A 28 -39.44 3.08 -5.68
N TYR A 29 -39.07 3.85 -4.67
CA TYR A 29 -38.15 3.45 -3.62
C TYR A 29 -38.93 3.11 -2.34
N SER A 30 -38.57 1.99 -1.69
CA SER A 30 -39.06 1.63 -0.37
C SER A 30 -38.72 2.71 0.66
N ASP A 31 -39.48 2.79 1.75
CA ASP A 31 -39.28 3.78 2.80
C ASP A 31 -37.82 3.87 3.22
N VAL A 32 -37.23 5.07 3.06
CA VAL A 32 -35.83 5.32 3.40
C VAL A 32 -35.62 5.16 4.91
N ASP A 33 -34.67 4.34 5.33
CA ASP A 33 -34.49 3.92 6.72
C ASP A 33 -34.04 5.01 7.69
N GLY A 34 -33.59 6.17 7.19
CA GLY A 34 -33.13 7.29 7.99
C GLY A 34 -31.67 7.15 8.47
N GLN A 35 -30.97 6.10 8.08
CA GLN A 35 -29.55 5.92 8.41
C GLN A 35 -28.64 6.59 7.38
N ILE A 36 -27.43 6.91 7.78
CA ILE A 36 -26.38 7.37 6.86
C ILE A 36 -25.60 6.17 6.35
N PRO A 37 -25.05 6.22 5.12
CA PRO A 37 -24.21 5.15 4.62
C PRO A 37 -23.00 4.92 5.50
N THR A 38 -22.52 3.69 5.52
CA THR A 38 -21.27 3.31 6.18
C THR A 38 -20.12 3.26 5.18
N MET A 39 -18.95 3.73 5.59
CA MET A 39 -17.73 3.70 4.78
C MET A 39 -16.58 3.21 5.65
N THR A 40 -15.85 2.21 5.14
CA THR A 40 -14.61 1.71 5.74
C THR A 40 -13.54 1.71 4.68
N LEU A 41 -12.65 2.69 4.69
CA LEU A 41 -11.49 2.73 3.80
C LEU A 41 -10.38 1.82 4.32
N VAL A 42 -9.61 1.21 3.40
CA VAL A 42 -8.47 0.35 3.72
C VAL A 42 -7.39 1.13 4.49
N THR A 43 -7.21 2.40 4.12
CA THR A 43 -6.28 3.32 4.80
C THR A 43 -6.76 4.76 4.66
N ASP A 44 -6.38 5.61 5.59
CA ASP A 44 -6.54 7.06 5.55
C ASP A 44 -5.27 7.80 5.13
N HIS A 45 -4.17 7.05 4.88
CA HIS A 45 -2.89 7.59 4.44
C HIS A 45 -2.24 6.69 3.37
N ILE A 46 -1.84 7.30 2.25
CA ILE A 46 -1.16 6.65 1.13
C ILE A 46 0.12 7.42 0.81
N GLU A 47 1.25 6.72 0.82
CA GLU A 47 2.51 7.25 0.32
C GLU A 47 2.55 7.10 -1.21
N SER A 48 2.91 8.16 -1.91
CA SER A 48 3.01 8.17 -3.37
C SER A 48 4.18 9.07 -3.83
N GLY A 49 4.27 9.35 -5.11
CA GLY A 49 5.33 10.17 -5.70
C GLY A 49 4.93 10.72 -7.07
N ALA A 50 5.65 11.75 -7.54
CA ALA A 50 5.41 12.35 -8.85
C ALA A 50 5.58 11.33 -9.99
N GLY A 51 4.54 11.17 -10.81
CA GLY A 51 4.49 10.19 -11.89
C GLY A 51 4.09 8.78 -11.46
N HIS A 52 3.72 8.57 -10.19
CA HIS A 52 3.24 7.31 -9.68
C HIS A 52 1.72 7.30 -9.50
N ARG A 53 1.15 6.12 -9.39
CA ARG A 53 -0.28 5.91 -9.18
C ARG A 53 -0.54 5.67 -7.70
N PHE A 54 -1.64 6.23 -7.17
CA PHE A 54 -2.21 5.78 -5.91
C PHE A 54 -3.61 5.18 -6.15
N THR A 55 -4.05 4.33 -5.23
CA THR A 55 -5.38 3.73 -5.27
C THR A 55 -6.05 3.87 -3.92
N ILE A 56 -7.29 4.38 -3.93
CA ILE A 56 -8.16 4.46 -2.75
C ILE A 56 -9.11 3.28 -2.81
N GLU A 57 -9.11 2.47 -1.75
CA GLU A 57 -9.90 1.26 -1.65
C GLU A 57 -10.71 1.27 -0.35
N GLY A 58 -11.89 0.64 -0.39
CA GLY A 58 -12.73 0.50 0.79
C GLY A 58 -14.06 -0.16 0.49
N SER A 59 -14.74 -0.56 1.56
CA SER A 59 -16.08 -1.17 1.52
C SER A 59 -17.12 -0.16 1.97
N LEU A 60 -18.17 -0.02 1.18
CA LEU A 60 -19.28 0.90 1.40
C LEU A 60 -20.57 0.09 1.54
N ALA A 61 -21.44 0.45 2.48
CA ALA A 61 -22.72 -0.22 2.64
C ALA A 61 -23.80 0.73 3.12
N ASP A 62 -25.01 0.51 2.61
CA ASP A 62 -26.23 1.20 3.02
C ASP A 62 -27.44 0.29 2.77
N GLN A 63 -28.38 0.25 3.71
CA GLN A 63 -29.54 -0.67 3.63
C GLN A 63 -30.49 -0.29 2.49
N ASP A 64 -30.69 1.02 2.25
CA ASP A 64 -31.57 1.53 1.21
C ASP A 64 -30.86 1.64 -0.13
N GLY A 65 -29.54 1.70 -0.10
CA GLY A 65 -28.67 1.70 -1.25
C GLY A 65 -27.93 3.02 -1.48
N ILE A 66 -26.69 2.87 -1.90
CA ILE A 66 -25.77 3.94 -2.28
C ILE A 66 -26.05 4.32 -3.73
N VAL A 67 -26.22 5.62 -4.01
CA VAL A 67 -26.41 6.14 -5.37
C VAL A 67 -25.11 6.60 -6.00
N SER A 68 -24.19 7.18 -5.21
CA SER A 68 -22.93 7.69 -5.77
C SER A 68 -21.79 7.74 -4.77
N VAL A 69 -20.57 7.73 -5.32
CA VAL A 69 -19.32 8.00 -4.61
C VAL A 69 -18.62 9.16 -5.32
N ASN A 70 -18.27 10.22 -4.58
CA ASN A 70 -17.51 11.35 -5.10
C ASN A 70 -16.12 11.39 -4.47
N LEU A 71 -15.09 11.58 -5.31
CA LEU A 71 -13.70 11.78 -4.88
C LEU A 71 -13.27 13.17 -5.32
N GLN A 72 -12.85 14.01 -4.36
CA GLN A 72 -12.50 15.40 -4.62
C GLN A 72 -11.16 15.78 -4.00
N CYS A 73 -10.32 16.44 -4.81
CA CYS A 73 -9.09 17.10 -4.37
C CYS A 73 -8.84 18.32 -5.26
N ALA A 74 -8.94 19.53 -4.71
CA ALA A 74 -8.79 20.76 -5.48
C ALA A 74 -7.39 20.92 -6.07
N ASP A 75 -6.36 20.56 -5.30
CA ASP A 75 -4.95 20.70 -5.69
C ASP A 75 -4.57 19.78 -6.86
N LEU A 76 -5.27 18.66 -7.02
CA LEU A 76 -5.11 17.72 -8.13
C LEU A 76 -6.13 17.96 -9.26
N TYR A 77 -6.96 18.98 -9.15
CA TYR A 77 -8.10 19.19 -10.06
C TYR A 77 -9.00 17.95 -10.19
N LEU A 78 -9.00 17.09 -9.15
CA LEU A 78 -9.79 15.90 -9.08
C LEU A 78 -11.20 16.24 -8.59
N ASN A 79 -12.20 15.88 -9.38
CA ASN A 79 -13.60 15.85 -9.00
C ASN A 79 -14.28 14.73 -9.78
N LYS A 80 -14.24 13.53 -9.23
CA LYS A 80 -14.74 12.32 -9.88
C LYS A 80 -15.95 11.79 -9.12
N THR A 81 -17.09 11.75 -9.81
CA THR A 81 -18.28 11.05 -9.33
C THR A 81 -18.40 9.69 -10.01
N ILE A 82 -18.61 8.67 -9.23
CA ILE A 82 -18.96 7.31 -9.65
C ILE A 82 -20.45 7.19 -9.36
N ASP A 83 -21.27 7.25 -10.40
CA ASP A 83 -22.72 7.11 -10.31
C ASP A 83 -23.08 5.63 -10.40
N LEU A 84 -23.47 5.04 -9.25
CA LEU A 84 -23.75 3.61 -9.17
C LEU A 84 -25.09 3.26 -9.84
N VAL A 85 -26.03 4.20 -9.86
CA VAL A 85 -27.32 4.00 -10.54
C VAL A 85 -27.12 3.99 -12.07
N GLU A 86 -26.26 4.88 -12.59
CA GLU A 86 -25.92 4.87 -14.01
C GLU A 86 -25.20 3.58 -14.41
N ILE A 87 -24.28 3.08 -13.56
CA ILE A 87 -23.45 1.90 -13.86
C ILE A 87 -24.24 0.59 -13.75
N TYR A 88 -25.04 0.43 -12.69
CA TYR A 88 -25.70 -0.84 -12.34
C TYR A 88 -27.22 -0.84 -12.60
N GLY A 89 -27.81 0.32 -12.93
CA GLY A 89 -29.25 0.47 -13.17
C GLY A 89 -30.07 0.59 -11.88
N ALA A 90 -29.44 0.52 -10.69
CA ALA A 90 -30.10 0.65 -9.40
C ALA A 90 -29.07 1.05 -8.31
N PRO A 91 -29.54 1.64 -7.19
CA PRO A 91 -28.69 1.83 -6.00
C PRO A 91 -28.09 0.51 -5.53
N GLN A 92 -26.90 0.57 -4.94
CA GLN A 92 -26.18 -0.63 -4.45
C GLN A 92 -26.17 -0.66 -2.93
N THR A 93 -26.62 -1.75 -2.31
CA THR A 93 -26.59 -1.91 -0.85
C THR A 93 -25.18 -2.15 -0.33
N GLU A 94 -24.28 -2.66 -1.17
CA GLU A 94 -22.86 -2.85 -0.90
C GLU A 94 -22.06 -2.44 -2.15
N TYR A 95 -20.91 -1.80 -1.95
CA TYR A 95 -20.02 -1.43 -3.04
C TYR A 95 -18.56 -1.45 -2.59
N GLU A 96 -17.72 -2.18 -3.33
CA GLU A 96 -16.27 -2.18 -3.14
C GLU A 96 -15.65 -1.07 -3.97
N LEU A 97 -15.23 0.00 -3.29
CA LEU A 97 -14.53 1.11 -3.91
C LEU A 97 -13.10 0.70 -4.25
N SER A 98 -12.71 0.90 -5.51
CA SER A 98 -11.30 0.86 -5.94
C SER A 98 -11.11 1.95 -7.00
N TYR A 99 -10.54 3.07 -6.59
CA TYR A 99 -10.29 4.22 -7.45
C TYR A 99 -8.81 4.54 -7.53
N SER A 100 -8.27 4.51 -8.74
CA SER A 100 -6.86 4.84 -9.01
C SER A 100 -6.71 6.21 -9.67
N TYR A 101 -5.70 6.96 -9.26
CA TYR A 101 -5.31 8.24 -9.83
C TYR A 101 -3.83 8.24 -10.18
N ASP A 102 -3.50 8.65 -11.42
CA ASP A 102 -2.13 8.79 -11.89
C ASP A 102 -1.64 10.21 -11.62
N LEU A 103 -0.75 10.37 -10.64
CA LEU A 103 -0.08 11.64 -10.37
C LEU A 103 0.83 12.00 -11.54
N LYS A 104 0.73 13.22 -12.04
CA LYS A 104 1.60 13.70 -13.09
C LYS A 104 2.98 14.05 -12.52
N ARG A 105 4.01 14.07 -13.39
CA ARG A 105 5.38 14.39 -12.97
C ARG A 105 5.59 15.84 -12.55
N ASP A 106 4.70 16.74 -12.97
CA ASP A 106 4.69 18.16 -12.64
C ASP A 106 3.77 18.53 -11.47
N GLU A 107 3.06 17.55 -10.91
CA GLU A 107 2.30 17.72 -9.67
C GLU A 107 3.27 17.76 -8.50
N ILE A 108 3.61 18.98 -8.08
CA ILE A 108 4.57 19.26 -7.02
C ILE A 108 3.80 19.65 -5.78
N GLY A 109 3.98 18.89 -4.72
CA GLY A 109 3.37 19.13 -3.41
C GLY A 109 3.97 18.18 -2.38
N GLU A 110 3.92 18.55 -1.12
CA GLU A 110 4.33 17.63 -0.05
C GLU A 110 3.24 16.62 0.27
N ARG A 111 1.98 17.03 0.07
CA ARG A 111 0.80 16.22 0.40
C ARG A 111 -0.44 16.74 -0.32
N PHE A 112 -1.39 15.85 -0.52
CA PHE A 112 -2.73 16.13 -1.02
C PHE A 112 -3.77 15.47 -0.11
N THR A 113 -4.96 16.06 -0.03
CA THR A 113 -6.08 15.43 0.70
C THR A 113 -7.19 15.15 -0.29
N VAL A 114 -7.53 13.87 -0.44
CA VAL A 114 -8.67 13.42 -1.25
C VAL A 114 -9.84 13.18 -0.32
N LYS A 115 -10.90 13.96 -0.47
CA LYS A 115 -12.16 13.74 0.22
C LYS A 115 -12.99 12.73 -0.55
N VAL A 116 -13.37 11.65 0.11
CA VAL A 116 -14.29 10.63 -0.39
C VAL A 116 -15.65 10.88 0.27
N THR A 117 -16.69 11.03 -0.55
CA THR A 117 -18.06 11.23 -0.09
C THR A 117 -18.96 10.18 -0.70
N VAL A 118 -19.75 9.50 0.12
CA VAL A 118 -20.73 8.49 -0.28
C VAL A 118 -22.12 9.08 -0.04
N THR A 119 -22.98 8.97 -1.03
CA THR A 119 -24.38 9.48 -0.98
C THR A 119 -25.36 8.33 -1.15
N ASP A 120 -26.36 8.23 -0.30
CA ASP A 120 -27.44 7.25 -0.35
C ASP A 120 -28.66 7.73 -1.16
N VAL A 121 -29.67 6.87 -1.28
CA VAL A 121 -30.96 7.18 -1.96
C VAL A 121 -31.70 8.34 -1.31
N GLY A 122 -31.55 8.52 0.01
CA GLY A 122 -32.16 9.61 0.79
C GLY A 122 -31.40 10.94 0.68
N GLY A 123 -30.28 10.97 -0.05
CA GLY A 123 -29.41 12.15 -0.18
C GLY A 123 -28.58 12.42 1.08
N ARG A 124 -28.43 11.44 1.96
CA ARG A 124 -27.57 11.54 3.14
C ARG A 124 -26.14 11.16 2.77
N GLU A 125 -25.19 11.76 3.44
CA GLU A 125 -23.78 11.63 3.08
C GLU A 125 -22.91 11.22 4.27
N VAL A 126 -21.89 10.42 3.99
CA VAL A 126 -20.73 10.22 4.83
C VAL A 126 -19.49 10.62 4.06
N SER A 127 -18.54 11.27 4.73
CA SER A 127 -17.28 11.66 4.11
C SER A 127 -16.09 11.25 4.96
N GLN A 128 -15.00 10.89 4.29
CA GLN A 128 -13.70 10.62 4.92
C GLN A 128 -12.60 11.21 4.04
N ASP A 129 -11.56 11.74 4.70
CA ASP A 129 -10.38 12.27 4.03
C ASP A 129 -9.29 11.19 3.96
N VAL A 130 -8.62 11.12 2.80
CA VAL A 130 -7.43 10.29 2.57
C VAL A 130 -6.25 11.21 2.30
N LEU A 131 -5.23 11.14 3.15
CA LEU A 131 -3.99 11.88 2.99
C LEU A 131 -3.08 11.15 2.01
N ILE A 132 -2.64 11.84 0.95
CA ILE A 132 -1.64 11.36 0.01
C ILE A 132 -0.36 12.15 0.28
N THR A 133 0.72 11.47 0.66
CA THR A 133 2.04 12.09 0.84
C THR A 133 2.96 11.76 -0.33
N MET A 134 3.87 12.70 -0.66
CA MET A 134 4.75 12.61 -1.83
C MET A 134 6.17 12.15 -1.44
N ASP A 135 6.27 11.33 -0.42
CA ASP A 135 7.51 10.81 0.16
C ASP A 135 7.70 9.30 -0.06
N GLY A 136 6.90 8.71 -0.93
CA GLY A 136 7.07 7.32 -1.33
C GLY A 136 8.43 7.08 -1.99
N ASP A 137 9.00 5.93 -1.71
CA ASP A 137 10.26 5.44 -2.27
C ASP A 137 9.97 4.31 -3.26
N PHE A 138 10.25 4.54 -4.53
CA PHE A 138 9.94 3.63 -5.64
C PHE A 138 11.17 3.27 -6.48
N GLU A 139 12.32 3.87 -6.16
CA GLU A 139 13.55 3.61 -6.88
C GLU A 139 14.29 2.42 -6.26
N ASN A 140 14.89 1.60 -7.10
CA ASN A 140 15.70 0.49 -6.62
C ASN A 140 17.11 0.96 -6.25
N PRO A 141 17.71 0.40 -5.20
CA PRO A 141 19.12 0.63 -4.89
C PRO A 141 20.03 0.32 -6.10
N THR A 142 21.10 1.05 -6.26
CA THR A 142 22.01 0.93 -7.40
C THR A 142 23.42 0.60 -6.95
N PHE A 143 24.03 -0.46 -7.52
CA PHE A 143 25.45 -0.77 -7.36
C PHE A 143 26.28 0.22 -8.19
N THR A 144 26.89 1.21 -7.53
CA THR A 144 27.80 2.19 -8.19
C THR A 144 29.22 1.66 -8.34
N ILE A 145 29.61 0.73 -7.46
CA ILE A 145 30.80 -0.10 -7.58
C ILE A 145 30.34 -1.54 -7.37
N ALA A 146 30.63 -2.40 -8.32
CA ALA A 146 30.37 -3.82 -8.25
C ALA A 146 31.59 -4.60 -8.72
N PRO A 147 31.82 -5.83 -8.23
CA PRO A 147 32.81 -6.73 -8.81
C PRO A 147 32.50 -7.01 -10.29
N GLY A 148 33.52 -7.32 -11.06
CA GLY A 148 33.33 -7.77 -12.45
C GLY A 148 32.48 -9.05 -12.50
N LYS A 149 31.74 -9.26 -13.60
CA LYS A 149 30.88 -10.45 -13.76
C LYS A 149 31.63 -11.79 -13.62
N GLU A 150 32.89 -11.80 -13.97
CA GLU A 150 33.79 -12.94 -13.82
C GLU A 150 35.09 -12.47 -13.18
N VAL A 151 35.54 -13.17 -12.16
CA VAL A 151 36.81 -12.92 -11.48
C VAL A 151 37.60 -14.20 -11.40
N THR A 152 38.76 -14.19 -12.01
CA THR A 152 39.70 -15.35 -11.94
C THR A 152 40.54 -15.22 -10.68
N VAL A 153 40.54 -16.24 -9.86
CA VAL A 153 41.35 -16.34 -8.64
C VAL A 153 42.32 -17.48 -8.75
N LEU A 154 43.60 -17.17 -8.56
CA LEU A 154 44.66 -18.20 -8.58
C LEU A 154 44.69 -18.93 -7.24
N ILE A 155 44.72 -20.25 -7.30
CA ILE A 155 44.86 -21.11 -6.12
C ILE A 155 46.29 -20.97 -5.56
N LYS A 156 46.37 -20.62 -4.29
CA LYS A 156 47.59 -20.51 -3.48
C LYS A 156 47.36 -21.16 -2.12
N ASP A 157 48.41 -21.21 -1.28
CA ASP A 157 48.31 -21.75 0.08
C ASP A 157 47.12 -21.15 0.90
N GLU A 158 46.82 -19.92 0.64
CA GLU A 158 45.61 -19.23 1.17
C GLU A 158 44.95 -18.44 0.04
N THR A 159 43.94 -19.06 -0.58
CA THR A 159 43.22 -18.44 -1.68
C THR A 159 42.24 -17.37 -1.15
N LYS A 160 42.45 -16.14 -1.55
CA LYS A 160 41.69 -14.98 -1.05
C LYS A 160 41.06 -14.21 -2.19
N PHE A 161 39.79 -13.86 -1.98
CA PHE A 161 39.06 -12.95 -2.83
C PHE A 161 38.66 -11.71 -2.03
N ASN A 162 38.95 -10.53 -2.56
CA ASN A 162 38.47 -9.28 -1.96
C ASN A 162 37.16 -8.87 -2.62
N LEU A 163 36.06 -9.00 -1.87
CA LEU A 163 34.76 -8.53 -2.29
C LEU A 163 34.62 -7.03 -1.98
N ASN A 164 34.49 -6.24 -3.01
CA ASN A 164 34.30 -4.78 -2.90
C ASN A 164 33.02 -4.38 -3.60
N PHE A 165 32.17 -3.62 -2.94
CA PHE A 165 31.02 -3.00 -3.56
C PHE A 165 30.68 -1.66 -2.91
N THR A 166 29.95 -0.83 -3.66
CA THR A 166 29.29 0.36 -3.13
C THR A 166 27.88 0.40 -3.71
N VAL A 167 26.91 0.47 -2.82
CA VAL A 167 25.48 0.61 -3.14
C VAL A 167 25.05 1.99 -2.77
N LYS A 168 24.21 2.61 -3.59
CA LYS A 168 23.53 3.88 -3.32
C LYS A 168 22.04 3.72 -3.55
N ASP A 169 21.30 4.48 -2.77
CA ASP A 169 19.87 4.67 -2.86
C ASP A 169 19.54 6.15 -2.80
N ASP A 170 18.43 6.58 -3.35
CA ASP A 170 17.98 7.97 -3.28
C ASP A 170 17.38 8.34 -1.92
N ARG A 171 16.99 7.32 -1.12
CA ARG A 171 16.44 7.46 0.22
C ARG A 171 17.29 6.72 1.26
N ILE A 172 16.85 5.57 1.70
CA ILE A 172 17.44 4.83 2.83
C ILE A 172 17.65 3.37 2.44
N LEU A 173 18.91 2.94 2.43
CA LEU A 173 19.25 1.52 2.34
C LEU A 173 18.93 0.81 3.66
N ASP A 174 18.39 -0.42 3.57
CA ASP A 174 18.24 -1.32 4.70
C ASP A 174 19.47 -2.22 4.83
N TYR A 175 19.74 -3.07 3.83
CA TYR A 175 20.86 -4.00 3.88
C TYR A 175 21.37 -4.42 2.49
N VAL A 176 22.53 -5.07 2.49
CA VAL A 176 23.00 -5.90 1.38
C VAL A 176 23.16 -7.34 1.86
N LEU A 177 22.52 -8.29 1.17
CA LEU A 177 22.73 -9.72 1.37
C LEU A 177 23.77 -10.23 0.38
N ILE A 178 24.77 -10.94 0.90
CA ILE A 178 25.81 -11.59 0.13
C ILE A 178 25.60 -13.10 0.27
N GLU A 179 25.53 -13.82 -0.85
CA GLU A 179 25.39 -15.29 -0.87
C GLU A 179 26.47 -15.89 -1.75
N ILE A 180 27.20 -16.88 -1.19
CA ILE A 180 28.26 -17.64 -1.89
C ILE A 180 28.08 -19.13 -1.55
N PRO A 181 27.15 -19.80 -2.21
CA PRO A 181 26.86 -21.21 -1.93
C PRO A 181 28.12 -22.11 -2.11
N GLY A 182 28.34 -22.98 -1.14
CA GLY A 182 29.44 -23.96 -1.17
C GLY A 182 30.80 -23.45 -0.69
N VAL A 183 30.85 -22.24 -0.12
CA VAL A 183 32.02 -21.73 0.61
C VAL A 183 31.80 -21.92 2.10
N GLU A 184 32.50 -22.86 2.73
CA GLU A 184 32.36 -23.15 4.15
C GLU A 184 32.65 -21.90 5.00
N GLY A 185 31.72 -21.56 5.92
CA GLY A 185 31.81 -20.41 6.81
C GLY A 185 31.42 -19.08 6.14
N PHE A 186 30.98 -19.07 4.88
CA PHE A 186 30.50 -17.90 4.18
C PHE A 186 29.34 -18.21 3.22
N GLU A 187 28.34 -18.96 3.65
CA GLU A 187 27.20 -19.29 2.79
C GLU A 187 26.30 -18.11 2.53
N SER A 188 26.04 -17.29 3.55
CA SER A 188 25.35 -16.00 3.42
C SER A 188 25.76 -15.01 4.49
N ARG A 189 25.74 -13.74 4.16
CA ARG A 189 26.01 -12.65 5.10
C ARG A 189 25.15 -11.43 4.78
N ARG A 190 24.43 -10.93 5.78
CA ARG A 190 23.68 -9.67 5.71
C ARG A 190 24.52 -8.54 6.31
N ILE A 191 24.65 -7.44 5.57
CA ILE A 191 25.34 -6.22 5.96
C ILE A 191 24.33 -5.12 6.10
N GLU A 192 24.09 -4.64 7.32
CA GLU A 192 23.13 -3.56 7.61
C GLU A 192 23.68 -2.21 7.15
N ALA A 193 22.85 -1.41 6.49
CA ALA A 193 23.23 -0.07 6.05
C ALA A 193 23.10 0.98 7.15
N GLY A 194 22.41 0.67 8.26
CA GLY A 194 22.28 1.55 9.41
C GLY A 194 21.55 2.85 9.15
N GLY A 195 20.59 2.84 8.21
CA GLY A 195 19.78 4.02 7.87
C GLY A 195 20.48 5.03 6.96
N GLN A 196 21.59 4.63 6.31
CA GLN A 196 22.31 5.48 5.36
C GLN A 196 21.82 5.23 3.93
N SER A 197 21.97 6.23 3.06
CA SER A 197 21.67 6.10 1.63
C SER A 197 22.85 5.57 0.81
N THR A 198 24.00 5.30 1.44
CA THR A 198 25.20 4.76 0.77
C THR A 198 25.87 3.76 1.67
N LEU A 199 26.13 2.56 1.15
CA LEU A 199 26.89 1.51 1.83
C LEU A 199 28.11 1.13 0.98
N SER A 200 29.29 1.32 1.52
CA SER A 200 30.53 0.80 0.94
C SER A 200 31.08 -0.34 1.81
N PHE A 201 31.38 -1.45 1.17
CA PHE A 201 31.80 -2.66 1.86
C PHE A 201 33.05 -3.26 1.20
N THR A 202 33.95 -3.74 2.02
CA THR A 202 35.17 -4.43 1.59
C THR A 202 35.44 -5.59 2.55
N GLU A 203 35.46 -6.79 2.02
CA GLU A 203 35.79 -7.98 2.81
C GLU A 203 36.68 -8.93 2.05
N LYS A 204 37.54 -9.61 2.82
CA LYS A 204 38.38 -10.65 2.34
C LYS A 204 37.75 -12.00 2.61
N ILE A 205 37.38 -12.71 1.56
CA ILE A 205 36.77 -14.03 1.61
C ILE A 205 37.87 -15.06 1.36
N ILE A 206 37.96 -16.06 2.24
CA ILE A 206 38.85 -17.21 2.07
C ILE A 206 38.08 -18.26 1.30
N LEU A 207 38.64 -18.70 0.19
CA LEU A 207 38.05 -19.70 -0.69
C LEU A 207 38.76 -21.06 -0.53
N PRO A 208 38.03 -22.18 -0.68
CA PRO A 208 38.65 -23.51 -0.68
C PRO A 208 39.72 -23.66 -1.76
N ASN A 209 40.77 -24.41 -1.49
CA ASN A 209 41.86 -24.67 -2.44
C ASN A 209 41.49 -25.79 -3.43
N GLU A 210 40.48 -25.54 -4.25
CA GLU A 210 39.99 -26.45 -5.27
C GLU A 210 39.72 -25.71 -6.59
N VAL A 211 39.89 -26.40 -7.72
CA VAL A 211 39.53 -25.88 -9.04
C VAL A 211 38.04 -25.99 -9.19
N LYS A 212 37.35 -24.86 -8.99
CA LYS A 212 35.89 -24.79 -9.00
C LYS A 212 35.45 -23.38 -9.30
N SER A 213 34.22 -23.22 -9.79
CA SER A 213 33.55 -21.93 -9.87
C SER A 213 32.58 -21.77 -8.71
N TYR A 214 32.51 -20.56 -8.15
CA TYR A 214 31.56 -20.17 -7.12
C TYR A 214 30.72 -18.99 -7.64
N ASP A 215 29.41 -19.09 -7.55
CA ASP A 215 28.52 -18.01 -7.87
C ASP A 215 28.34 -17.14 -6.62
N VAL A 216 28.49 -15.83 -6.80
CA VAL A 216 28.26 -14.83 -5.76
C VAL A 216 27.06 -14.02 -6.15
N THR A 217 26.07 -13.95 -5.27
CA THR A 217 24.88 -13.11 -5.43
C THR A 217 24.94 -11.97 -4.42
N LEU A 218 24.77 -10.75 -4.89
CA LEU A 218 24.63 -9.57 -4.05
C LEU A 218 23.21 -9.01 -4.26
N THR A 219 22.42 -8.94 -3.19
CA THR A 219 21.09 -8.36 -3.21
C THR A 219 21.10 -7.13 -2.32
N ALA A 220 20.91 -5.94 -2.89
CA ALA A 220 20.73 -4.69 -2.16
C ALA A 220 19.25 -4.45 -1.97
N VAL A 221 18.85 -4.07 -0.75
CA VAL A 221 17.46 -3.82 -0.37
C VAL A 221 17.39 -2.48 0.35
N ASP A 222 16.41 -1.65 0.00
CA ASP A 222 16.12 -0.41 0.70
C ASP A 222 15.11 -0.60 1.85
N ALA A 223 14.80 0.47 2.57
CA ALA A 223 13.89 0.46 3.69
C ALA A 223 12.41 0.21 3.30
N ARG A 224 12.05 0.31 2.02
CA ARG A 224 10.71 0.04 1.47
C ARG A 224 10.60 -1.34 0.82
N GLY A 225 11.71 -2.06 0.68
CA GLY A 225 11.76 -3.39 0.10
C GLY A 225 12.04 -3.41 -1.40
N ASN A 226 12.34 -2.25 -2.03
CA ASN A 226 12.84 -2.25 -3.40
C ASN A 226 14.22 -2.88 -3.42
N GLN A 227 14.53 -3.64 -4.49
CA GLN A 227 15.77 -4.41 -4.50
C GLN A 227 16.45 -4.46 -5.86
N THR A 228 17.76 -4.60 -5.82
CA THR A 228 18.60 -4.86 -6.99
C THR A 228 19.53 -6.03 -6.71
N VAL A 229 19.59 -6.95 -7.67
CA VAL A 229 20.44 -8.14 -7.60
C VAL A 229 21.58 -8.03 -8.63
N THR A 230 22.80 -8.32 -8.22
CA THR A 230 23.93 -8.50 -9.12
C THR A 230 24.65 -9.81 -8.81
N ASN A 231 25.13 -10.49 -9.87
CA ASN A 231 25.80 -11.77 -9.78
C ASN A 231 27.21 -11.67 -10.37
N LEU A 232 28.12 -12.41 -9.78
CA LEU A 232 29.46 -12.63 -10.33
C LEU A 232 29.87 -14.09 -10.17
N SER A 233 30.71 -14.58 -11.06
CA SER A 233 31.30 -15.91 -10.97
C SER A 233 32.78 -15.81 -10.58
N LEU A 234 33.15 -16.47 -9.50
CA LEU A 234 34.57 -16.64 -9.09
C LEU A 234 35.10 -17.91 -9.70
N ILE A 235 36.04 -17.79 -10.63
CA ILE A 235 36.65 -18.92 -11.33
C ILE A 235 38.01 -19.22 -10.69
N HIS A 236 38.13 -20.34 -10.02
CA HIS A 236 39.40 -20.86 -9.46
C HIS A 236 40.16 -21.63 -10.51
N ILE A 237 41.39 -21.24 -10.76
CA ILE A 237 42.30 -21.95 -11.63
C ILE A 237 43.64 -22.24 -10.92
N SER A 238 44.24 -23.39 -11.19
CA SER A 238 45.61 -23.66 -10.78
C SER A 238 46.61 -22.86 -11.63
N GLU A 239 47.73 -22.45 -11.05
CA GLU A 239 48.81 -21.88 -11.85
C GLU A 239 49.23 -22.90 -12.93
N PRO A 240 49.46 -22.45 -14.18
CA PRO A 240 50.03 -23.33 -15.18
C PRO A 240 51.42 -23.78 -14.72
N THR A 241 51.62 -25.09 -14.57
CA THR A 241 52.92 -25.67 -14.29
C THR A 241 53.88 -25.25 -15.41
N ARG A 242 54.88 -24.41 -15.09
CA ARG A 242 55.98 -24.15 -16.01
C ARG A 242 56.81 -25.42 -16.07
N HIS A 243 56.76 -26.13 -17.20
CA HIS A 243 57.71 -27.18 -17.58
C HIS A 243 58.98 -26.59 -18.15
#